data_a222f185a66fb17f7e4708bd818757ac
#
_entry.id   a222f185a66fb17f7e4708bd818757ac
#
_cell.length_a   1.000
_cell.length_b   1.000
_cell.length_c   1.000
_cell.angle_alpha   90.00
_cell.angle_beta   90.00
_cell.angle_gamma   90.00
#
_symmetry.space_group_name_H-M   'P 1'
#
loop_
_entity.id
_entity.type
_entity.pdbx_description
1 polymer ?
#
loop_
_entity_poly.entity_id
_entity_poly.type
_entity_poly.pdbx_seq_one_letter_code
_entity_poly.pdbx_strand_id
1 'polypeptide(L)'
;MSSRIELKKKVIVVGAGIAGIAAARELYKHDLFDVVILEASNRAGGRMFTGNIDNTPVEFGATFIHGAGEHNAIYQLAKHYGMISDERRENPEMWDKSTLSAVLTNGETISSEVVMKYWNMFSNLADDFEGTNNSSTWASMYNDLYSYLDAEFTKCFSGDALKTPPYVKSMFDTFVNWLTISEGGDHCRGIGINGSYRNLPGDREVRFENIYSYGYLTQKLVADLPKCIHYNTEVLSINIENSPALVTCKNGCQYEADHVIVTVPLGVLKKRCLDESLSPNEQSLFIPALSTEKQIAIRSIGFAQVGKIVLQFDQEITSKYSLIPLMILWRPDDKHDPVINKKFPWATELFLLERIQNSNLYESWVTGSTVACVEQASKEEIIEAFTYILSKVFKHHIPKIVDVHMHKWQSDPLFNGCYTVHLADVNTSANITKLREPLNNNQVLFAGEATTKEYYSTVHGAYLTGIREAKRLIN
;
A
#
# COMPACT_ATOMS: atom_id res chain seq x y z
N MET A 1 -47.25 -19.95 22.22
CA MET A 1 -46.51 -18.68 22.11
C MET A 1 -45.96 -18.60 20.69
N SER A 2 -46.55 -17.71 19.88
CA SER A 2 -46.05 -17.49 18.50
C SER A 2 -44.69 -16.80 18.62
N SER A 3 -43.62 -17.48 18.28
CA SER A 3 -42.30 -16.82 18.08
C SER A 3 -42.50 -15.78 16.97
N ARG A 4 -42.48 -14.50 17.30
CA ARG A 4 -42.28 -13.46 16.29
C ARG A 4 -40.99 -13.80 15.57
N ILE A 5 -41.05 -14.16 14.32
CA ILE A 5 -39.87 -14.19 13.44
C ILE A 5 -39.43 -12.72 13.34
N GLU A 6 -38.44 -12.32 14.09
CA GLU A 6 -37.81 -11.03 13.90
C GLU A 6 -37.18 -11.03 12.50
N LEU A 7 -37.62 -10.12 11.66
CA LEU A 7 -37.05 -9.94 10.32
C LEU A 7 -35.58 -9.51 10.49
N LYS A 8 -34.66 -10.24 9.85
CA LYS A 8 -33.25 -9.89 9.85
C LYS A 8 -33.05 -8.50 9.24
N LYS A 9 -32.15 -7.71 9.82
CA LYS A 9 -31.75 -6.41 9.24
C LYS A 9 -30.92 -6.65 7.99
N LYS A 10 -31.25 -5.94 6.92
CA LYS A 10 -30.52 -6.00 5.66
C LYS A 10 -29.28 -5.12 5.73
N VAL A 11 -28.11 -5.70 5.51
CA VAL A 11 -26.83 -4.99 5.48
C VAL A 11 -26.19 -5.14 4.11
N ILE A 12 -25.95 -4.02 3.44
CA ILE A 12 -25.17 -3.99 2.21
C ILE A 12 -23.74 -3.57 2.56
N VAL A 13 -22.76 -4.38 2.15
CA VAL A 13 -21.34 -4.06 2.23
C VAL A 13 -20.85 -3.68 0.84
N VAL A 14 -20.34 -2.47 0.68
CA VAL A 14 -19.85 -1.96 -0.60
C VAL A 14 -18.34 -2.20 -0.69
N GLY A 15 -17.96 -3.22 -1.48
CA GLY A 15 -16.60 -3.68 -1.70
C GLY A 15 -16.27 -5.00 -0.99
N ALA A 16 -15.70 -5.95 -1.74
CA ALA A 16 -15.18 -7.23 -1.23
C ALA A 16 -13.66 -7.18 -0.95
N GLY A 17 -13.14 -6.02 -0.56
CA GLY A 17 -11.81 -5.89 0.05
C GLY A 17 -11.79 -6.52 1.45
N ILE A 18 -10.61 -6.59 2.08
CA ILE A 18 -10.45 -7.24 3.38
C ILE A 18 -11.34 -6.64 4.47
N ALA A 19 -11.62 -5.33 4.43
CA ALA A 19 -12.53 -4.67 5.37
C ALA A 19 -13.98 -5.16 5.20
N GLY A 20 -14.46 -5.26 3.94
CA GLY A 20 -15.81 -5.75 3.65
C GLY A 20 -15.98 -7.23 3.99
N ILE A 21 -14.99 -8.05 3.63
CA ILE A 21 -14.96 -9.48 4.01
C ILE A 21 -14.99 -9.63 5.53
N ALA A 22 -14.18 -8.86 6.26
CA ALA A 22 -14.14 -8.90 7.73
C ALA A 22 -15.47 -8.49 8.36
N ALA A 23 -16.11 -7.43 7.84
CA ALA A 23 -17.42 -6.97 8.30
C ALA A 23 -18.48 -8.05 8.09
N ALA A 24 -18.57 -8.61 6.90
CA ALA A 24 -19.52 -9.66 6.59
C ALA A 24 -19.30 -10.91 7.46
N ARG A 25 -18.07 -11.39 7.59
CA ARG A 25 -17.73 -12.53 8.45
C ARG A 25 -18.14 -12.32 9.91
N GLU A 26 -17.94 -11.11 10.43
CA GLU A 26 -18.34 -10.79 11.80
C GLU A 26 -19.86 -10.77 11.96
N LEU A 27 -20.60 -10.15 11.01
CA LEU A 27 -22.05 -10.10 11.03
C LEU A 27 -22.69 -11.50 10.90
N TYR A 28 -22.12 -12.38 10.08
CA TYR A 28 -22.63 -13.76 9.91
C TYR A 28 -22.51 -14.64 11.14
N LYS A 29 -21.73 -14.25 12.15
CA LYS A 29 -21.72 -14.94 13.45
C LYS A 29 -23.03 -14.75 14.22
N HIS A 30 -23.86 -13.80 13.81
CA HIS A 30 -25.11 -13.42 14.44
C HIS A 30 -26.27 -13.59 13.47
N ASP A 31 -27.30 -14.31 13.89
CA ASP A 31 -28.50 -14.59 13.08
C ASP A 31 -29.48 -13.38 12.99
N LEU A 32 -28.95 -12.18 13.17
CA LEU A 32 -29.70 -10.91 13.16
C LEU A 32 -29.68 -10.19 11.82
N PHE A 33 -28.76 -10.60 10.92
CA PHE A 33 -28.46 -9.85 9.70
C PHE A 33 -28.61 -10.70 8.44
N ASP A 34 -29.12 -10.05 7.39
CA ASP A 34 -29.05 -10.52 6.00
C ASP A 34 -28.02 -9.65 5.28
N VAL A 35 -26.87 -10.25 4.93
CA VAL A 35 -25.71 -9.49 4.45
C VAL A 35 -25.43 -9.80 2.98
N VAL A 36 -25.29 -8.75 2.18
CA VAL A 36 -24.86 -8.84 0.78
C VAL A 36 -23.63 -7.96 0.58
N ILE A 37 -22.61 -8.49 -0.09
CA ILE A 37 -21.42 -7.73 -0.50
C ILE A 37 -21.54 -7.41 -1.98
N LEU A 38 -21.45 -6.14 -2.35
CA LEU A 38 -21.45 -5.66 -3.74
C LEU A 38 -20.02 -5.32 -4.12
N GLU A 39 -19.45 -6.09 -5.05
CA GLU A 39 -18.06 -5.93 -5.51
C GLU A 39 -18.04 -5.49 -6.97
N ALA A 40 -17.35 -4.38 -7.23
CA ALA A 40 -17.28 -3.78 -8.56
C ALA A 40 -16.49 -4.64 -9.56
N SER A 41 -15.43 -5.31 -9.10
CA SER A 41 -14.58 -6.16 -9.92
C SER A 41 -15.09 -7.61 -10.01
N ASN A 42 -14.39 -8.44 -10.76
CA ASN A 42 -14.67 -9.88 -10.88
C ASN A 42 -13.97 -10.74 -9.81
N ARG A 43 -13.31 -10.11 -8.82
CA ARG A 43 -12.55 -10.79 -7.77
C ARG A 43 -12.73 -10.15 -6.39
N ALA A 44 -12.59 -10.93 -5.34
CA ALA A 44 -12.46 -10.41 -3.98
C ALA A 44 -11.00 -10.01 -3.68
N GLY A 45 -10.79 -9.34 -2.54
CA GLY A 45 -9.47 -8.97 -2.02
C GLY A 45 -9.13 -7.49 -2.20
N GLY A 46 -9.72 -6.82 -3.19
CA GLY A 46 -9.42 -5.41 -3.45
C GLY A 46 -7.93 -5.19 -3.72
N ARG A 47 -7.24 -4.42 -2.86
CA ARG A 47 -5.79 -4.14 -2.94
C ARG A 47 -4.89 -5.30 -2.49
N MET A 48 -5.44 -6.38 -1.96
CA MET A 48 -4.79 -7.68 -1.83
C MET A 48 -4.94 -8.40 -3.18
N PHE A 49 -3.98 -8.20 -4.07
CA PHE A 49 -4.05 -8.72 -5.43
C PHE A 49 -2.81 -9.54 -5.75
N THR A 50 -3.01 -10.84 -5.84
CA THR A 50 -2.00 -11.82 -6.27
C THR A 50 -2.33 -12.27 -7.69
N GLY A 51 -1.38 -12.11 -8.60
CA GLY A 51 -1.39 -12.76 -9.92
C GLY A 51 -0.56 -14.04 -9.91
N ASN A 52 -0.51 -14.71 -11.05
CA ASN A 52 0.30 -15.90 -11.24
C ASN A 52 1.06 -15.77 -12.57
N ILE A 53 2.39 -15.82 -12.51
CA ILE A 53 3.27 -15.77 -13.66
C ILE A 53 4.13 -17.03 -13.63
N ASP A 54 4.03 -17.88 -14.66
CA ASP A 54 4.75 -19.16 -14.75
C ASP A 54 4.66 -20.02 -13.47
N ASN A 55 3.44 -20.13 -12.91
CA ASN A 55 3.14 -20.81 -11.64
C ASN A 55 3.75 -20.16 -10.37
N THR A 56 4.33 -18.99 -10.48
CA THR A 56 4.83 -18.22 -9.32
C THR A 56 3.77 -17.21 -8.89
N PRO A 57 3.29 -17.26 -7.65
CA PRO A 57 2.44 -16.22 -7.11
C PRO A 57 3.19 -14.90 -7.03
N VAL A 58 2.59 -13.84 -7.55
CA VAL A 58 3.15 -12.48 -7.57
C VAL A 58 2.18 -11.52 -6.92
N GLU A 59 2.63 -10.84 -5.89
CA GLU A 59 1.83 -9.82 -5.21
C GLU A 59 1.90 -8.48 -5.95
N PHE A 60 0.86 -8.17 -6.72
CA PHE A 60 0.74 -6.85 -7.37
C PHE A 60 0.25 -5.76 -6.43
N GLY A 61 -0.38 -6.12 -5.32
CA GLY A 61 -0.84 -5.24 -4.26
C GLY A 61 0.00 -5.36 -3.00
N ALA A 62 -0.69 -5.49 -1.85
CA ALA A 62 -0.05 -5.72 -0.56
C ALA A 62 0.89 -6.91 -0.61
N THR A 63 2.10 -6.75 -0.05
CA THR A 63 3.18 -7.75 -0.09
C THR A 63 3.52 -8.22 1.31
N PHE A 64 3.52 -7.31 2.29
CA PHE A 64 4.00 -7.57 3.64
C PHE A 64 2.86 -7.59 4.65
N ILE A 65 3.00 -8.42 5.69
CA ILE A 65 2.27 -8.27 6.94
C ILE A 65 3.09 -7.32 7.80
N HIS A 66 2.74 -6.04 7.76
CA HIS A 66 3.37 -5.01 8.58
C HIS A 66 3.04 -5.20 10.06
N GLY A 67 4.01 -5.03 10.93
CA GLY A 67 3.82 -5.21 12.36
C GLY A 67 3.38 -6.63 12.73
N ALA A 68 3.96 -7.65 12.08
CA ALA A 68 3.62 -9.04 12.31
C ALA A 68 4.02 -9.47 13.72
N GLY A 69 3.03 -9.79 14.55
CA GLY A 69 3.17 -10.20 15.93
C GLY A 69 1.86 -10.79 16.45
N GLU A 70 1.84 -11.22 17.69
CA GLU A 70 0.66 -11.90 18.30
C GLU A 70 -0.58 -10.98 18.36
N HIS A 71 -0.42 -9.67 18.33
CA HIS A 71 -1.51 -8.69 18.30
C HIS A 71 -2.04 -8.42 16.89
N ASN A 72 -1.33 -8.81 15.83
CA ASN A 72 -1.71 -8.56 14.46
C ASN A 72 -2.72 -9.58 13.94
N ALA A 73 -3.93 -9.14 13.64
CA ALA A 73 -5.03 -10.02 13.22
C ALA A 73 -4.73 -10.78 11.91
N ILE A 74 -4.00 -10.18 10.97
CA ILE A 74 -3.63 -10.84 9.71
C ILE A 74 -2.55 -11.89 9.95
N TYR A 75 -1.58 -11.60 10.82
CA TYR A 75 -0.56 -12.58 11.22
C TYR A 75 -1.22 -13.80 11.90
N GLN A 76 -2.21 -13.56 12.79
CA GLN A 76 -2.95 -14.64 13.43
C GLN A 76 -3.75 -15.48 12.42
N LEU A 77 -4.39 -14.86 11.43
CA LEU A 77 -5.08 -15.57 10.36
C LEU A 77 -4.10 -16.38 9.51
N ALA A 78 -2.94 -15.82 9.17
CA ALA A 78 -1.90 -16.53 8.42
C ALA A 78 -1.37 -17.76 9.20
N LYS A 79 -1.17 -17.62 10.51
CA LYS A 79 -0.83 -18.76 11.41
C LYS A 79 -1.95 -19.81 11.41
N HIS A 80 -3.20 -19.38 11.58
CA HIS A 80 -4.36 -20.26 11.64
C HIS A 80 -4.50 -21.12 10.38
N TYR A 81 -4.27 -20.51 9.20
CA TYR A 81 -4.33 -21.24 7.92
C TYR A 81 -3.00 -21.93 7.52
N GLY A 82 -2.01 -21.96 8.42
CA GLY A 82 -0.72 -22.61 8.16
C GLY A 82 0.11 -21.97 7.05
N MET A 83 -0.07 -20.65 6.82
CA MET A 83 0.57 -19.92 5.73
C MET A 83 1.97 -19.40 6.09
N ILE A 84 2.35 -19.45 7.35
CA ILE A 84 3.65 -19.00 7.86
C ILE A 84 4.38 -20.22 8.38
N SER A 85 5.58 -20.51 7.83
CA SER A 85 6.42 -21.63 8.26
C SER A 85 6.95 -21.45 9.69
N ASP A 86 7.37 -22.54 10.34
CA ASP A 86 7.94 -22.48 11.68
C ASP A 86 9.25 -21.68 11.69
N GLU A 87 10.07 -21.82 10.66
CA GLU A 87 11.30 -21.05 10.49
C GLU A 87 11.02 -19.54 10.42
N ARG A 88 9.97 -19.13 9.70
CA ARG A 88 9.49 -17.75 9.66
C ARG A 88 8.83 -17.28 10.95
N ARG A 89 8.31 -18.19 11.77
CA ARG A 89 7.81 -17.87 13.12
C ARG A 89 8.95 -17.52 14.06
N GLU A 90 10.08 -18.20 13.92
CA GLU A 90 11.26 -18.03 14.79
C GLU A 90 12.15 -16.88 14.30
N ASN A 91 12.31 -16.70 13.00
CA ASN A 91 13.15 -15.65 12.39
C ASN A 91 12.46 -15.00 11.18
N PRO A 92 11.47 -14.15 11.41
CA PRO A 92 10.65 -13.54 10.36
C PRO A 92 11.25 -12.29 9.72
N GLU A 93 12.54 -12.00 9.87
CA GLU A 93 13.14 -10.85 9.20
C GLU A 93 13.03 -10.98 7.67
N MET A 94 12.52 -9.92 7.04
CA MET A 94 12.19 -9.84 5.63
C MET A 94 13.41 -10.04 4.73
N TRP A 95 14.54 -9.49 5.15
CA TRP A 95 15.81 -9.58 4.45
C TRP A 95 16.89 -10.08 5.40
N ASP A 96 17.65 -11.04 4.93
CA ASP A 96 18.95 -11.26 5.53
C ASP A 96 19.82 -10.03 5.19
N LYS A 97 19.91 -9.12 6.14
CA LYS A 97 20.66 -7.87 5.98
C LYS A 97 22.11 -8.13 5.58
N SER A 98 22.66 -9.30 5.88
CA SER A 98 24.01 -9.70 5.47
C SER A 98 24.14 -9.92 3.96
N THR A 99 23.04 -10.12 3.24
CA THR A 99 23.02 -10.32 1.79
C THR A 99 22.74 -9.04 1.00
N LEU A 100 22.44 -7.93 1.67
CA LEU A 100 22.15 -6.67 1.01
C LEU A 100 23.38 -6.17 0.24
N SER A 101 23.24 -6.00 -1.06
CA SER A 101 24.32 -5.56 -1.94
C SER A 101 23.96 -4.27 -2.64
N ALA A 102 24.94 -3.40 -2.83
CA ALA A 102 24.74 -2.13 -3.52
C ALA A 102 25.77 -1.99 -4.65
N VAL A 103 25.30 -1.48 -5.78
CA VAL A 103 26.14 -1.21 -6.96
C VAL A 103 25.85 0.21 -7.45
N LEU A 104 26.91 0.97 -7.62
CA LEU A 104 26.83 2.28 -8.27
C LEU A 104 26.51 2.13 -9.75
N THR A 105 25.86 3.13 -10.33
CA THR A 105 25.54 3.15 -11.78
C THR A 105 26.75 3.13 -12.72
N ASN A 106 27.97 3.20 -12.19
CA ASN A 106 29.20 2.93 -12.94
C ASN A 106 29.70 1.47 -12.82
N GLY A 107 28.96 0.61 -12.13
CA GLY A 107 29.27 -0.80 -11.90
C GLY A 107 30.25 -1.06 -10.74
N GLU A 108 30.57 -0.06 -9.92
CA GLU A 108 31.35 -0.23 -8.70
C GLU A 108 30.49 -0.83 -7.59
N THR A 109 30.94 -1.92 -7.00
CA THR A 109 30.21 -2.64 -5.93
C THR A 109 30.61 -2.10 -4.57
N ILE A 110 29.65 -1.84 -3.72
CA ILE A 110 29.84 -1.47 -2.32
C ILE A 110 29.65 -2.71 -1.44
N SER A 111 30.58 -2.99 -0.54
CA SER A 111 30.50 -4.17 0.33
C SER A 111 29.30 -4.12 1.25
N SER A 112 28.73 -5.29 1.56
CA SER A 112 27.57 -5.40 2.46
C SER A 112 27.84 -4.78 3.83
N GLU A 113 29.07 -4.90 4.35
CA GLU A 113 29.47 -4.27 5.61
C GLU A 113 29.30 -2.75 5.57
N VAL A 114 29.77 -2.12 4.48
CA VAL A 114 29.66 -0.66 4.27
C VAL A 114 28.19 -0.27 4.08
N VAL A 115 27.45 -1.03 3.27
CA VAL A 115 25.99 -0.80 3.08
C VAL A 115 25.30 -0.82 4.43
N MET A 116 25.50 -1.86 5.24
CA MET A 116 24.87 -2.02 6.54
C MET A 116 25.23 -0.92 7.52
N LYS A 117 26.50 -0.48 7.53
CA LYS A 117 26.93 0.62 8.39
C LYS A 117 26.10 1.88 8.15
N TYR A 118 25.98 2.32 6.90
CA TYR A 118 25.26 3.54 6.58
C TYR A 118 23.75 3.35 6.64
N TRP A 119 23.25 2.18 6.23
CA TRP A 119 21.81 1.86 6.36
C TRP A 119 21.34 1.94 7.81
N ASN A 120 22.05 1.30 8.73
CA ASN A 120 21.73 1.36 10.16
C ASN A 120 21.81 2.80 10.69
N MET A 121 22.78 3.57 10.25
CA MET A 121 22.90 4.96 10.65
C MET A 121 21.68 5.77 10.20
N PHE A 122 21.24 5.62 8.95
CA PHE A 122 20.07 6.32 8.41
C PHE A 122 18.75 5.80 9.01
N SER A 123 18.65 4.49 9.28
CA SER A 123 17.49 3.93 9.96
C SER A 123 17.35 4.49 11.37
N ASN A 124 18.45 4.58 12.12
CA ASN A 124 18.41 5.18 13.45
C ASN A 124 17.93 6.65 13.42
N LEU A 125 18.31 7.42 12.40
CA LEU A 125 17.79 8.78 12.22
C LEU A 125 16.28 8.79 11.94
N ALA A 126 15.78 7.84 11.14
CA ALA A 126 14.35 7.71 10.88
C ALA A 126 13.59 7.25 12.13
N ASP A 127 14.14 6.27 12.87
CA ASP A 127 13.55 5.77 14.12
C ASP A 127 13.50 6.85 15.20
N ASP A 128 14.53 7.70 15.30
CA ASP A 128 14.52 8.87 16.19
C ASP A 128 13.40 9.84 15.86
N PHE A 129 13.01 9.91 14.60
CA PHE A 129 11.90 10.73 14.14
C PHE A 129 10.53 10.13 14.48
N GLU A 130 10.36 8.81 14.33
CA GLU A 130 9.09 8.11 14.58
C GLU A 130 8.85 7.80 16.05
N GLY A 131 9.90 7.48 16.79
CA GLY A 131 9.81 6.80 18.09
C GLY A 131 9.76 7.69 19.31
N THR A 132 9.94 9.02 19.21
CA THR A 132 10.21 9.80 20.41
C THR A 132 9.05 10.67 20.85
N ASN A 133 8.97 10.83 22.19
CA ASN A 133 8.29 11.91 22.92
C ASN A 133 8.68 13.32 22.39
N ASN A 134 9.54 13.43 21.39
CA ASN A 134 10.09 14.63 20.79
C ASN A 134 9.35 15.06 19.50
N SER A 135 8.32 14.32 19.04
CA SER A 135 7.58 14.66 17.82
C SER A 135 7.08 16.13 17.79
N SER A 136 6.71 16.68 18.96
CA SER A 136 6.33 18.09 19.06
C SER A 136 7.51 19.05 18.90
N THR A 137 8.73 18.66 19.31
CA THR A 137 9.93 19.47 19.18
C THR A 137 10.44 19.45 17.73
N TRP A 138 10.47 18.26 17.10
CA TRP A 138 10.87 18.13 15.70
C TRP A 138 9.89 18.84 14.75
N ALA A 139 8.57 18.69 14.97
CA ALA A 139 7.54 19.39 14.20
C ALA A 139 7.64 20.91 14.26
N SER A 140 8.24 21.47 15.32
CA SER A 140 8.50 22.92 15.42
C SER A 140 9.78 23.35 14.69
N MET A 141 10.69 22.43 14.38
CA MET A 141 12.00 22.71 13.78
C MET A 141 12.08 22.35 12.30
N TYR A 142 11.32 21.34 11.85
CA TYR A 142 11.36 20.82 10.49
C TYR A 142 9.95 20.72 9.93
N ASN A 143 9.79 21.07 8.65
CA ASN A 143 8.48 21.09 8.00
C ASN A 143 8.03 19.66 7.59
N ASP A 144 8.98 18.78 7.29
CA ASP A 144 8.73 17.43 6.80
C ASP A 144 9.91 16.49 7.12
N LEU A 145 9.68 15.19 6.88
CA LEU A 145 10.67 14.13 7.10
C LEU A 145 11.98 14.38 6.33
N TYR A 146 11.89 14.84 5.08
CA TYR A 146 13.09 15.10 4.29
C TYR A 146 13.96 16.21 4.90
N SER A 147 13.33 17.30 5.32
CA SER A 147 14.03 18.45 5.93
C SER A 147 14.80 18.04 7.18
N TYR A 148 14.23 17.14 7.97
CA TYR A 148 14.91 16.55 9.13
C TYR A 148 16.10 15.68 8.70
N LEU A 149 15.87 14.71 7.83
CA LEU A 149 16.90 13.76 7.39
C LEU A 149 18.08 14.47 6.72
N ASP A 150 17.83 15.45 5.88
CA ASP A 150 18.87 16.23 5.16
C ASP A 150 19.69 17.09 6.14
N ALA A 151 19.06 17.67 7.15
CA ALA A 151 19.74 18.42 8.21
C ALA A 151 20.65 17.50 9.03
N GLU A 152 20.17 16.34 9.46
CA GLU A 152 20.96 15.38 10.22
C GLU A 152 22.09 14.76 9.38
N PHE A 153 21.83 14.44 8.11
CA PHE A 153 22.87 14.03 7.17
C PHE A 153 23.96 15.09 7.05
N THR A 154 23.58 16.35 6.88
CA THR A 154 24.51 17.46 6.78
C THR A 154 25.35 17.61 8.05
N LYS A 155 24.76 17.51 9.24
CA LYS A 155 25.50 17.54 10.52
C LYS A 155 26.53 16.43 10.62
N CYS A 156 26.15 15.20 10.22
CA CYS A 156 27.05 14.04 10.27
C CYS A 156 28.25 14.16 9.32
N PHE A 157 28.11 14.86 8.18
CA PHE A 157 29.12 14.83 7.11
C PHE A 157 29.70 16.20 6.75
N SER A 158 29.24 17.33 7.33
CA SER A 158 29.73 18.68 7.02
C SER A 158 31.17 18.96 7.49
N GLY A 159 31.67 18.23 8.49
CA GLY A 159 32.97 18.47 9.08
C GLY A 159 34.16 17.95 8.28
N ASP A 160 33.95 17.03 7.35
CA ASP A 160 35.02 16.31 6.65
C ASP A 160 34.61 15.91 5.20
N ALA A 161 34.03 16.85 4.46
CA ALA A 161 33.52 16.61 3.10
C ALA A 161 34.57 15.98 2.15
N LEU A 162 35.88 16.23 2.40
CA LEU A 162 36.97 15.63 1.65
C LEU A 162 37.25 14.18 2.03
N LYS A 163 36.75 13.69 3.17
CA LYS A 163 36.92 12.31 3.64
C LYS A 163 35.68 11.44 3.48
N THR A 164 34.53 12.04 3.17
CA THR A 164 33.27 11.30 2.93
C THR A 164 33.29 10.72 1.52
N PRO A 165 33.27 9.37 1.37
CA PRO A 165 33.24 8.76 0.05
C PRO A 165 32.06 9.23 -0.76
N PRO A 166 32.18 9.47 -2.09
CA PRO A 166 31.11 9.98 -2.94
C PRO A 166 29.84 9.11 -2.91
N TYR A 167 29.98 7.80 -2.71
CA TYR A 167 28.83 6.88 -2.66
C TYR A 167 27.94 7.08 -1.42
N VAL A 168 28.41 7.75 -0.36
CA VAL A 168 27.62 7.96 0.86
C VAL A 168 26.40 8.83 0.58
N LYS A 169 26.52 9.86 -0.27
CA LYS A 169 25.38 10.67 -0.70
C LYS A 169 24.40 9.83 -1.55
N SER A 170 24.93 8.99 -2.46
CA SER A 170 24.10 8.09 -3.25
C SER A 170 23.34 7.07 -2.38
N MET A 171 23.97 6.57 -1.31
CA MET A 171 23.32 5.70 -0.33
C MET A 171 22.23 6.44 0.46
N PHE A 172 22.49 7.68 0.87
CA PHE A 172 21.49 8.51 1.54
C PHE A 172 20.29 8.77 0.63
N ASP A 173 20.51 9.16 -0.64
CA ASP A 173 19.42 9.36 -1.61
C ASP A 173 18.61 8.08 -1.83
N THR A 174 19.28 6.92 -1.91
CA THR A 174 18.61 5.61 -2.04
C THR A 174 17.80 5.26 -0.80
N PHE A 175 18.31 5.55 0.40
CA PHE A 175 17.57 5.39 1.64
C PHE A 175 16.32 6.29 1.69
N VAL A 176 16.47 7.56 1.27
CA VAL A 176 15.34 8.49 1.17
C VAL A 176 14.28 7.97 0.18
N ASN A 177 14.68 7.41 -0.97
CA ASN A 177 13.75 6.82 -1.92
C ASN A 177 13.04 5.58 -1.34
N TRP A 178 13.78 4.72 -0.64
CA TRP A 178 13.20 3.58 0.06
C TRP A 178 12.17 4.01 1.11
N LEU A 179 12.52 5.00 1.92
CA LEU A 179 11.62 5.54 2.95
C LEU A 179 10.39 6.20 2.31
N THR A 180 10.57 6.93 1.20
CA THR A 180 9.47 7.53 0.44
C THR A 180 8.47 6.49 -0.04
N ILE A 181 8.94 5.32 -0.52
CA ILE A 181 8.06 4.22 -0.92
C ILE A 181 7.38 3.59 0.29
N SER A 182 8.12 3.37 1.38
CA SER A 182 7.57 2.80 2.62
C SER A 182 6.43 3.65 3.17
N GLU A 183 6.60 4.97 3.17
CA GLU A 183 5.59 5.93 3.62
C GLU A 183 4.53 6.26 2.54
N GLY A 184 4.78 5.91 1.28
CA GLY A 184 3.85 6.13 0.17
C GLY A 184 3.74 7.58 -0.32
N GLY A 185 4.71 8.42 -0.01
CA GLY A 185 4.76 9.81 -0.44
C GLY A 185 5.16 10.01 -1.91
N ASP A 186 5.02 11.23 -2.41
CA ASP A 186 5.60 11.62 -3.70
C ASP A 186 7.13 11.80 -3.57
N HIS A 187 7.54 12.35 -2.45
CA HIS A 187 8.90 12.44 -1.97
C HIS A 187 8.81 12.54 -0.44
N CYS A 188 9.86 12.18 0.33
CA CYS A 188 9.88 12.45 1.77
C CYS A 188 9.59 13.93 2.12
N ARG A 189 9.73 14.84 1.14
CA ARG A 189 9.14 16.18 1.17
C ARG A 189 7.62 16.06 1.17
N GLY A 190 6.97 16.66 2.16
CA GLY A 190 5.52 16.60 2.33
C GLY A 190 5.01 15.40 3.11
N ILE A 191 5.86 14.45 3.55
CA ILE A 191 5.48 13.43 4.54
C ILE A 191 5.51 14.07 5.93
N GLY A 192 4.39 13.92 6.65
CA GLY A 192 4.20 14.54 7.96
C GLY A 192 4.95 13.83 9.08
N ILE A 193 5.45 14.63 10.02
CA ILE A 193 6.18 14.18 11.21
C ILE A 193 5.25 13.50 12.24
N ASN A 194 3.97 13.84 12.23
CA ASN A 194 3.01 13.45 13.28
C ASN A 194 2.16 12.22 12.91
N GLY A 195 2.56 11.46 11.91
CA GLY A 195 1.81 10.34 11.39
C GLY A 195 2.39 8.99 11.77
N SER A 196 2.74 8.77 13.03
CA SER A 196 3.33 7.49 13.41
C SER A 196 2.34 6.34 13.30
N TYR A 197 2.67 5.38 12.46
CA TYR A 197 2.18 4.02 12.53
C TYR A 197 2.53 3.43 13.90
N ARG A 198 1.58 2.74 14.52
CA ARG A 198 1.82 2.13 15.85
C ARG A 198 2.63 0.86 15.73
N ASN A 199 3.96 0.98 15.77
CA ASN A 199 4.84 -0.16 15.95
C ASN A 199 4.87 -0.57 17.44
N LEU A 200 4.79 -1.87 17.70
CA LEU A 200 4.97 -2.44 19.02
C LEU A 200 6.33 -3.12 19.12
N PRO A 201 6.94 -3.19 20.31
CA PRO A 201 8.21 -3.91 20.48
C PRO A 201 8.09 -5.35 19.98
N GLY A 202 9.00 -5.75 19.09
CA GLY A 202 9.02 -7.07 18.46
C GLY A 202 8.17 -7.18 17.19
N ASP A 203 7.55 -6.09 16.73
CA ASP A 203 6.89 -6.05 15.42
C ASP A 203 7.88 -6.29 14.29
N ARG A 204 7.44 -7.02 13.28
CA ARG A 204 8.28 -7.48 12.18
C ARG A 204 7.55 -7.37 10.86
N GLU A 205 8.33 -7.33 9.78
CA GLU A 205 7.82 -7.38 8.42
C GLU A 205 7.86 -8.82 7.90
N VAL A 206 6.71 -9.40 7.59
CA VAL A 206 6.61 -10.78 7.09
C VAL A 206 6.05 -10.80 5.70
N ARG A 207 6.69 -11.57 4.80
CA ARG A 207 6.23 -11.85 3.43
C ARG A 207 5.78 -13.32 3.36
N PHE A 208 4.72 -13.58 2.61
CA PHE A 208 4.34 -14.95 2.27
C PHE A 208 5.33 -15.60 1.31
N GLU A 209 5.43 -16.92 1.37
CA GLU A 209 6.34 -17.72 0.55
C GLU A 209 5.64 -18.89 -0.14
N ASN A 210 6.28 -19.42 -1.15
CA ASN A 210 5.81 -20.54 -1.94
C ASN A 210 4.43 -20.28 -2.55
N ILE A 211 3.46 -21.15 -2.29
CA ILE A 211 2.08 -21.02 -2.76
C ILE A 211 1.25 -20.03 -1.93
N TYR A 212 1.76 -19.60 -0.78
CA TYR A 212 1.03 -18.70 0.11
C TYR A 212 1.13 -17.26 -0.39
N SER A 213 0.03 -16.53 -0.25
CA SER A 213 -0.13 -15.19 -0.76
C SER A 213 -1.33 -14.53 -0.12
N TYR A 214 -1.46 -13.24 -0.29
CA TYR A 214 -2.70 -12.53 0.07
C TYR A 214 -3.92 -13.03 -0.73
N GLY A 215 -3.72 -13.46 -1.98
CA GLY A 215 -4.77 -14.10 -2.78
C GLY A 215 -5.24 -15.42 -2.16
N TYR A 216 -4.30 -16.23 -1.66
CA TYR A 216 -4.62 -17.47 -0.94
C TYR A 216 -5.40 -17.18 0.36
N LEU A 217 -4.94 -16.20 1.15
CA LEU A 217 -5.66 -15.76 2.35
C LEU A 217 -7.07 -15.31 2.02
N THR A 218 -7.23 -14.48 0.96
CA THR A 218 -8.53 -14.02 0.50
C THR A 218 -9.46 -15.19 0.16
N GLN A 219 -8.97 -16.19 -0.57
CA GLN A 219 -9.76 -17.38 -0.90
C GLN A 219 -10.25 -18.11 0.35
N LYS A 220 -9.38 -18.28 1.37
CA LYS A 220 -9.76 -18.90 2.64
C LYS A 220 -10.86 -18.11 3.36
N LEU A 221 -10.70 -16.79 3.45
CA LEU A 221 -11.65 -15.93 4.13
C LEU A 221 -13.02 -15.88 3.42
N VAL A 222 -13.02 -15.90 2.09
CA VAL A 222 -14.26 -15.93 1.27
C VAL A 222 -14.94 -17.29 1.35
N ALA A 223 -14.18 -18.39 1.40
CA ALA A 223 -14.74 -19.74 1.50
C ALA A 223 -15.56 -19.95 2.79
N ASP A 224 -15.27 -19.21 3.85
CA ASP A 224 -16.03 -19.23 5.10
C ASP A 224 -17.34 -18.42 5.04
N LEU A 225 -17.57 -17.66 3.96
CA LEU A 225 -18.79 -16.89 3.76
C LEU A 225 -19.82 -17.68 2.94
N PRO A 226 -21.12 -17.51 3.20
CA PRO A 226 -22.14 -17.97 2.26
C PRO A 226 -21.99 -17.25 0.91
N LYS A 227 -22.74 -17.70 -0.11
CA LYS A 227 -22.73 -17.04 -1.44
C LYS A 227 -23.41 -15.67 -1.38
N CYS A 228 -22.78 -14.71 -0.73
CA CYS A 228 -23.28 -13.35 -0.50
C CYS A 228 -22.54 -12.27 -1.28
N ILE A 229 -21.52 -12.62 -2.06
CA ILE A 229 -20.74 -11.66 -2.85
C ILE A 229 -21.28 -11.60 -4.27
N HIS A 230 -21.73 -10.42 -4.67
CA HIS A 230 -22.14 -10.11 -6.03
C HIS A 230 -21.02 -9.39 -6.74
N TYR A 231 -20.27 -10.11 -7.57
CA TYR A 231 -19.20 -9.57 -8.39
C TYR A 231 -19.73 -8.78 -9.59
N ASN A 232 -18.87 -7.96 -10.21
CA ASN A 232 -19.21 -7.11 -11.35
C ASN A 232 -20.43 -6.21 -11.06
N THR A 233 -20.56 -5.78 -9.80
CA THR A 233 -21.69 -5.01 -9.29
C THR A 233 -21.18 -3.71 -8.66
N GLU A 234 -20.79 -2.76 -9.54
CA GLU A 234 -20.29 -1.45 -9.14
C GLU A 234 -21.43 -0.59 -8.60
N VAL A 235 -21.30 -0.12 -7.37
CA VAL A 235 -22.25 0.81 -6.74
C VAL A 235 -22.07 2.22 -7.32
N LEU A 236 -23.13 2.76 -7.90
CA LEU A 236 -23.19 4.12 -8.42
C LEU A 236 -23.59 5.14 -7.37
N SER A 237 -24.62 4.84 -6.58
CA SER A 237 -25.08 5.77 -5.55
C SER A 237 -25.72 5.05 -4.36
N ILE A 238 -25.65 5.73 -3.22
CA ILE A 238 -26.25 5.34 -1.95
C ILE A 238 -27.17 6.48 -1.53
N ASN A 239 -28.47 6.32 -1.74
CA ASN A 239 -29.48 7.30 -1.34
C ASN A 239 -29.91 7.03 0.10
N ILE A 240 -29.73 8.01 0.97
CA ILE A 240 -30.02 7.97 2.40
C ILE A 240 -31.03 9.03 2.84
N GLU A 241 -31.80 9.60 1.89
CA GLU A 241 -32.89 10.54 2.22
C GLU A 241 -34.03 9.82 2.96
N ASN A 242 -34.17 8.52 2.73
CA ASN A 242 -35.15 7.67 3.37
C ASN A 242 -34.53 6.48 4.10
N SER A 243 -35.30 5.82 4.94
CA SER A 243 -34.96 4.55 5.56
C SER A 243 -36.01 3.52 5.11
N PRO A 244 -35.60 2.38 4.53
CA PRO A 244 -34.23 1.91 4.27
C PRO A 244 -33.47 2.76 3.23
N ALA A 245 -32.12 2.69 3.24
CA ALA A 245 -31.29 3.29 2.21
C ALA A 245 -31.48 2.54 0.88
N LEU A 246 -31.36 3.28 -0.24
CA LEU A 246 -31.41 2.69 -1.58
C LEU A 246 -30.01 2.72 -2.22
N VAL A 247 -29.45 1.54 -2.48
CA VAL A 247 -28.17 1.37 -3.18
C VAL A 247 -28.43 1.05 -4.64
N THR A 248 -27.96 1.92 -5.54
CA THR A 248 -28.13 1.75 -7.00
C THR A 248 -26.79 1.36 -7.63
N CYS A 249 -26.81 0.35 -8.48
CA CYS A 249 -25.62 -0.19 -9.14
C CYS A 249 -25.58 0.15 -10.64
N LYS A 250 -24.41 0.15 -11.23
CA LYS A 250 -24.15 0.47 -12.64
C LYS A 250 -24.86 -0.49 -13.61
N ASN A 251 -25.07 -1.73 -13.20
CA ASN A 251 -25.82 -2.74 -13.96
C ASN A 251 -27.34 -2.56 -13.88
N GLY A 252 -27.84 -1.50 -13.23
CA GLY A 252 -29.27 -1.20 -13.05
C GLY A 252 -29.91 -1.88 -11.84
N CYS A 253 -29.21 -2.75 -11.13
CA CYS A 253 -29.75 -3.37 -9.91
C CYS A 253 -29.90 -2.33 -8.80
N GLN A 254 -30.92 -2.52 -7.97
CA GLN A 254 -31.17 -1.71 -6.77
C GLN A 254 -31.35 -2.61 -5.55
N TYR A 255 -30.84 -2.17 -4.42
CA TYR A 255 -30.92 -2.87 -3.15
C TYR A 255 -31.37 -1.92 -2.06
N GLU A 256 -32.37 -2.34 -1.28
CA GLU A 256 -32.76 -1.66 -0.04
C GLU A 256 -31.97 -2.23 1.13
N ALA A 257 -31.45 -1.36 2.01
CA ALA A 257 -30.66 -1.74 3.17
C ALA A 257 -30.99 -0.93 4.41
N ASP A 258 -31.13 -1.60 5.56
CA ASP A 258 -31.22 -0.93 6.85
C ASP A 258 -29.87 -0.25 7.19
N HIS A 259 -28.77 -0.90 6.80
CA HIS A 259 -27.41 -0.40 7.01
C HIS A 259 -26.55 -0.62 5.76
N VAL A 260 -25.65 0.33 5.47
CA VAL A 260 -24.66 0.23 4.41
C VAL A 260 -23.26 0.42 5.00
N ILE A 261 -22.38 -0.58 4.84
CA ILE A 261 -20.97 -0.47 5.23
C ILE A 261 -20.14 -0.16 3.98
N VAL A 262 -19.61 1.06 3.90
CA VAL A 262 -18.81 1.54 2.76
C VAL A 262 -17.35 1.22 3.01
N THR A 263 -16.76 0.40 2.14
CA THR A 263 -15.35 -0.03 2.24
C THR A 263 -14.52 0.33 1.00
N VAL A 264 -15.05 1.21 0.16
CA VAL A 264 -14.33 1.66 -1.04
C VAL A 264 -13.04 2.39 -0.68
N PRO A 265 -12.00 2.33 -1.54
CA PRO A 265 -10.74 3.04 -1.32
C PRO A 265 -10.93 4.55 -1.17
N LEU A 266 -10.02 5.21 -0.43
CA LEU A 266 -10.04 6.67 -0.28
C LEU A 266 -9.97 7.39 -1.63
N GLY A 267 -9.24 6.84 -2.63
CA GLY A 267 -9.20 7.41 -3.98
C GLY A 267 -10.56 7.45 -4.66
N VAL A 268 -11.39 6.41 -4.44
CA VAL A 268 -12.79 6.40 -4.93
C VAL A 268 -13.63 7.44 -4.20
N LEU A 269 -13.48 7.58 -2.87
CA LEU A 269 -14.18 8.64 -2.13
C LEU A 269 -13.78 10.02 -2.62
N LYS A 270 -12.47 10.27 -2.84
CA LYS A 270 -11.98 11.52 -3.41
C LYS A 270 -12.57 11.81 -4.79
N LYS A 271 -12.65 10.79 -5.65
CA LYS A 271 -13.20 10.93 -7.00
C LYS A 271 -14.73 11.10 -7.02
N ARG A 272 -15.46 10.43 -6.11
CA ARG A 272 -16.92 10.28 -6.19
C ARG A 272 -17.68 11.08 -5.13
N CYS A 273 -17.01 11.70 -4.17
CA CYS A 273 -17.66 12.43 -3.06
C CYS A 273 -17.28 13.91 -2.99
N LEU A 274 -16.35 14.38 -3.85
CA LEU A 274 -15.98 15.78 -3.92
C LEU A 274 -16.62 16.37 -5.20
N ASP A 275 -17.47 17.39 -5.04
CA ASP A 275 -18.24 17.96 -6.14
C ASP A 275 -17.34 18.48 -7.28
N GLU A 276 -16.19 19.05 -6.95
CA GLU A 276 -15.20 19.55 -7.90
C GLU A 276 -14.47 18.44 -8.70
N SER A 277 -14.55 17.19 -8.23
CA SER A 277 -13.94 16.03 -8.88
C SER A 277 -14.87 15.31 -9.83
N LEU A 278 -16.15 15.64 -9.80
CA LEU A 278 -17.16 15.01 -10.65
C LEU A 278 -17.19 15.66 -12.03
N SER A 279 -17.19 14.86 -13.08
CA SER A 279 -17.50 15.33 -14.42
C SER A 279 -19.02 15.62 -14.55
N PRO A 280 -19.46 16.44 -15.52
CA PRO A 280 -20.86 16.87 -15.64
C PRO A 280 -21.91 15.74 -15.71
N ASN A 281 -21.46 14.54 -16.09
CA ASN A 281 -22.33 13.35 -16.22
C ASN A 281 -22.14 12.34 -15.08
N GLU A 282 -21.29 12.63 -14.10
CA GLU A 282 -21.05 11.75 -12.95
C GLU A 282 -21.93 12.17 -11.78
N GLN A 283 -22.51 11.19 -11.12
CA GLN A 283 -23.30 11.37 -9.91
C GLN A 283 -22.43 11.15 -8.67
N SER A 284 -22.66 11.95 -7.61
CA SER A 284 -22.07 11.71 -6.30
C SER A 284 -22.43 10.31 -5.79
N LEU A 285 -21.47 9.67 -5.09
CA LEU A 285 -21.70 8.37 -4.47
C LEU A 285 -22.81 8.43 -3.40
N PHE A 286 -23.01 9.58 -2.75
CA PHE A 286 -24.01 9.75 -1.70
C PHE A 286 -25.11 10.74 -2.15
N ILE A 287 -26.35 10.40 -1.83
CA ILE A 287 -27.53 11.24 -2.01
C ILE A 287 -28.26 11.31 -0.64
N PRO A 288 -28.34 12.51 -0.03
CA PRO A 288 -27.71 13.76 -0.44
C PRO A 288 -26.18 13.70 -0.33
N ALA A 289 -25.49 14.66 -0.93
CA ALA A 289 -24.03 14.79 -0.82
C ALA A 289 -23.57 14.82 0.66
N LEU A 290 -22.35 14.33 0.90
CA LEU A 290 -21.74 14.38 2.24
C LEU A 290 -21.62 15.80 2.76
N SER A 291 -21.64 15.98 4.10
CA SER A 291 -21.42 17.29 4.70
C SER A 291 -20.09 17.88 4.29
N THR A 292 -20.02 19.22 4.28
CA THR A 292 -18.78 19.95 3.92
C THR A 292 -17.60 19.51 4.77
N GLU A 293 -17.79 19.28 6.08
CA GLU A 293 -16.71 18.84 6.98
C GLU A 293 -16.19 17.46 6.60
N LYS A 294 -17.08 16.53 6.20
CA LYS A 294 -16.66 15.19 5.76
C LYS A 294 -15.97 15.23 4.39
N GLN A 295 -16.44 16.09 3.47
CA GLN A 295 -15.76 16.32 2.19
C GLN A 295 -14.36 16.91 2.40
N ILE A 296 -14.20 17.90 3.29
CA ILE A 296 -12.88 18.46 3.66
C ILE A 296 -11.97 17.37 4.23
N ALA A 297 -12.49 16.52 5.12
CA ALA A 297 -11.71 15.41 5.67
C ALA A 297 -11.22 14.44 4.58
N ILE A 298 -12.12 14.02 3.66
CA ILE A 298 -11.77 13.15 2.52
C ILE A 298 -10.70 13.80 1.64
N ARG A 299 -10.85 15.11 1.33
CA ARG A 299 -9.88 15.86 0.50
C ARG A 299 -8.52 15.93 1.13
N SER A 300 -8.46 16.22 2.44
CA SER A 300 -7.23 16.52 3.17
C SER A 300 -6.39 15.29 3.53
N ILE A 301 -7.00 14.10 3.69
CA ILE A 301 -6.23 12.87 3.93
C ILE A 301 -5.37 12.58 2.69
N GLY A 302 -4.06 12.41 2.88
CA GLY A 302 -3.14 12.04 1.81
C GLY A 302 -3.46 10.65 1.24
N PHE A 303 -3.19 10.44 -0.06
CA PHE A 303 -3.39 9.16 -0.73
C PHE A 303 -2.24 8.86 -1.67
N ALA A 304 -1.48 7.83 -1.35
CA ALA A 304 -0.25 7.46 -2.00
C ALA A 304 -0.47 6.89 -3.40
N GLN A 305 0.52 7.14 -4.24
CA GLN A 305 0.70 6.49 -5.53
C GLN A 305 1.95 5.62 -5.45
N VAL A 306 1.81 4.31 -5.61
CA VAL A 306 2.93 3.37 -5.63
C VAL A 306 2.74 2.39 -6.78
N GLY A 307 3.77 2.23 -7.60
CA GLY A 307 3.81 1.29 -8.70
C GLY A 307 4.81 0.17 -8.44
N LYS A 308 4.39 -1.06 -8.68
CA LYS A 308 5.25 -2.24 -8.64
C LYS A 308 5.47 -2.74 -10.06
N ILE A 309 6.71 -2.82 -10.48
CA ILE A 309 7.13 -3.29 -11.81
C ILE A 309 7.74 -4.66 -11.62
N VAL A 310 7.16 -5.68 -12.24
CA VAL A 310 7.68 -7.04 -12.22
C VAL A 310 8.28 -7.37 -13.57
N LEU A 311 9.58 -7.58 -13.61
CA LEU A 311 10.35 -7.95 -14.78
C LEU A 311 10.44 -9.46 -14.87
N GLN A 312 10.12 -10.01 -16.02
CA GLN A 312 10.35 -11.42 -16.33
C GLN A 312 11.58 -11.56 -17.22
N PHE A 313 12.56 -12.32 -16.76
CA PHE A 313 13.76 -12.62 -17.53
C PHE A 313 13.64 -13.98 -18.21
N ASP A 314 14.37 -14.19 -19.31
CA ASP A 314 14.41 -15.48 -20.01
C ASP A 314 15.10 -16.58 -19.18
N GLN A 315 15.93 -16.19 -18.24
CA GLN A 315 16.56 -17.06 -17.26
C GLN A 315 16.88 -16.30 -15.97
N GLU A 316 17.21 -17.03 -14.92
CA GLU A 316 17.63 -16.43 -13.64
C GLU A 316 18.91 -15.60 -13.84
N ILE A 317 18.97 -14.44 -13.17
CA ILE A 317 20.22 -13.68 -13.06
C ILE A 317 21.16 -14.49 -12.18
N THR A 318 22.06 -15.27 -12.82
CA THR A 318 22.96 -16.16 -12.10
C THR A 318 24.04 -15.38 -11.37
N SER A 319 24.25 -15.77 -10.17
CA SER A 319 25.08 -15.10 -9.21
C SER A 319 26.56 -15.50 -9.31
N LYS A 320 27.31 -15.00 -10.28
CA LYS A 320 28.63 -14.48 -9.89
C LYS A 320 28.46 -13.30 -8.92
N TYR A 321 27.25 -12.85 -8.79
CA TYR A 321 26.78 -11.75 -7.95
C TYR A 321 25.68 -12.28 -7.04
N SER A 322 26.04 -12.63 -5.80
CA SER A 322 25.10 -12.78 -4.69
C SER A 322 24.47 -11.41 -4.34
N LEU A 323 24.01 -10.67 -5.37
CA LEU A 323 23.67 -9.26 -5.26
C LEU A 323 22.14 -9.02 -5.23
N ILE A 324 21.35 -10.00 -4.82
CA ILE A 324 19.90 -9.81 -4.80
C ILE A 324 19.36 -10.10 -3.40
N PRO A 325 18.74 -9.11 -2.74
CA PRO A 325 18.27 -7.81 -3.28
C PRO A 325 19.42 -6.88 -3.67
N LEU A 326 19.30 -6.28 -4.87
CA LEU A 326 20.28 -5.36 -5.43
C LEU A 326 19.82 -3.91 -5.22
N MET A 327 20.60 -3.14 -4.47
CA MET A 327 20.45 -1.68 -4.43
C MET A 327 21.19 -1.02 -5.58
N ILE A 328 20.52 -0.19 -6.34
CA ILE A 328 21.09 0.65 -7.40
C ILE A 328 21.38 2.02 -6.81
N LEU A 329 22.65 2.37 -6.69
CA LEU A 329 23.09 3.66 -6.18
C LEU A 329 23.34 4.60 -7.35
N TRP A 330 22.51 5.61 -7.50
CA TRP A 330 22.66 6.61 -8.54
C TRP A 330 23.78 7.59 -8.20
N ARG A 331 24.80 7.62 -9.06
CA ARG A 331 25.81 8.68 -8.98
C ARG A 331 25.21 10.01 -9.42
N PRO A 332 25.61 11.15 -8.83
CA PRO A 332 25.09 12.46 -9.21
C PRO A 332 25.18 12.73 -10.72
N ASP A 333 26.33 12.38 -11.34
CA ASP A 333 26.55 12.59 -12.79
C ASP A 333 25.60 11.72 -13.63
N ASP A 334 25.29 10.51 -13.19
CA ASP A 334 24.42 9.59 -13.94
C ASP A 334 22.93 9.94 -13.83
N LYS A 335 22.53 10.71 -12.81
CA LYS A 335 21.17 11.31 -12.75
C LYS A 335 20.92 12.32 -13.88
N HIS A 336 22.00 12.85 -14.49
CA HIS A 336 21.93 13.77 -15.62
C HIS A 336 22.26 13.10 -16.96
N ASP A 337 22.25 11.75 -17.02
CA ASP A 337 22.49 11.00 -18.24
C ASP A 337 21.51 11.44 -19.36
N PRO A 338 22.02 11.87 -20.54
CA PRO A 338 21.16 12.40 -21.59
C PRO A 338 20.16 11.39 -22.14
N VAL A 339 20.48 10.08 -22.12
CA VAL A 339 19.58 9.03 -22.60
C VAL A 339 18.43 8.87 -21.61
N ILE A 340 18.74 8.79 -20.31
CA ILE A 340 17.75 8.66 -19.26
C ILE A 340 16.83 9.88 -19.24
N ASN A 341 17.39 11.07 -19.16
CA ASN A 341 16.60 12.30 -19.09
C ASN A 341 15.70 12.52 -20.30
N LYS A 342 16.12 12.03 -21.48
CA LYS A 342 15.32 12.21 -22.71
C LYS A 342 14.26 11.13 -22.89
N LYS A 343 14.60 9.85 -22.60
CA LYS A 343 13.73 8.72 -22.91
C LYS A 343 12.92 8.23 -21.72
N PHE A 344 13.51 8.14 -20.54
CA PHE A 344 12.86 7.58 -19.34
C PHE A 344 13.26 8.31 -18.08
N PRO A 345 12.86 9.60 -17.98
CA PRO A 345 13.26 10.45 -16.83
C PRO A 345 12.84 9.90 -15.46
N TRP A 346 11.81 9.07 -15.44
CA TRP A 346 11.33 8.38 -14.25
C TRP A 346 12.30 7.31 -13.73
N ALA A 347 13.22 6.84 -14.55
CA ALA A 347 14.08 5.70 -14.23
C ALA A 347 15.13 6.00 -13.15
N THR A 348 15.43 7.27 -12.88
CA THR A 348 16.34 7.69 -11.80
C THR A 348 15.78 7.43 -10.41
N GLU A 349 14.47 7.16 -10.30
CA GLU A 349 13.83 6.78 -9.04
C GLU A 349 13.95 5.28 -8.73
N LEU A 350 14.37 4.48 -9.71
CA LEU A 350 14.61 3.05 -9.52
C LEU A 350 15.86 2.85 -8.64
N PHE A 351 15.70 2.15 -7.54
CA PHE A 351 16.81 1.94 -6.60
C PHE A 351 16.94 0.50 -6.11
N LEU A 352 15.95 -0.35 -6.36
CA LEU A 352 15.93 -1.73 -5.88
C LEU A 352 15.50 -2.68 -7.00
N LEU A 353 16.18 -3.80 -7.08
CA LEU A 353 15.75 -4.97 -7.84
C LEU A 353 15.76 -6.16 -6.91
N GLU A 354 14.59 -6.73 -6.66
CA GLU A 354 14.40 -7.84 -5.75
C GLU A 354 13.86 -9.07 -6.47
N ARG A 355 14.42 -10.23 -6.21
CA ARG A 355 13.95 -11.48 -6.80
C ARG A 355 12.69 -11.97 -6.12
N ILE A 356 11.69 -12.35 -6.90
CA ILE A 356 10.46 -12.95 -6.39
C ILE A 356 10.69 -14.45 -6.23
N GLN A 357 10.77 -14.92 -4.99
CA GLN A 357 10.97 -16.34 -4.66
C GLN A 357 12.15 -16.97 -5.45
N ASN A 358 12.08 -18.23 -5.80
CA ASN A 358 13.07 -18.94 -6.61
C ASN A 358 12.65 -18.95 -8.09
N SER A 359 12.44 -17.77 -8.68
CA SER A 359 11.96 -17.63 -10.06
C SER A 359 12.88 -16.74 -10.89
N ASN A 360 12.58 -16.55 -12.15
CA ASN A 360 13.20 -15.57 -13.05
C ASN A 360 12.44 -14.22 -13.06
N LEU A 361 11.63 -13.98 -12.03
CA LEU A 361 10.87 -12.75 -11.84
C LEU A 361 11.57 -11.85 -10.82
N TYR A 362 11.63 -10.56 -11.14
CA TYR A 362 12.25 -9.55 -10.29
C TYR A 362 11.34 -8.33 -10.18
N GLU A 363 11.21 -7.77 -8.98
CA GLU A 363 10.39 -6.60 -8.77
C GLU A 363 11.23 -5.35 -8.48
N SER A 364 10.70 -4.22 -8.91
CA SER A 364 11.17 -2.89 -8.58
C SER A 364 9.98 -1.98 -8.29
N TRP A 365 10.21 -0.87 -7.60
CA TRP A 365 9.16 -0.03 -7.08
C TRP A 365 9.38 1.42 -7.49
N VAL A 366 8.30 2.14 -7.73
CA VAL A 366 8.25 3.57 -7.97
C VAL A 366 7.14 4.20 -7.15
N THR A 367 7.23 5.51 -6.87
CA THR A 367 6.24 6.21 -6.05
C THR A 367 5.93 7.59 -6.61
N GLY A 368 4.86 8.19 -6.10
CA GLY A 368 4.47 9.56 -6.38
C GLY A 368 4.16 9.82 -7.86
N SER A 369 4.60 10.98 -8.34
CA SER A 369 4.38 11.43 -9.71
C SER A 369 5.00 10.51 -10.78
N THR A 370 6.04 9.76 -10.42
CA THR A 370 6.71 8.78 -11.28
C THR A 370 5.78 7.64 -11.68
N VAL A 371 4.82 7.26 -10.83
CA VAL A 371 3.86 6.18 -11.10
C VAL A 371 3.05 6.47 -12.36
N ALA A 372 2.58 7.70 -12.54
CA ALA A 372 1.81 8.08 -13.72
C ALA A 372 2.62 7.89 -15.01
N CYS A 373 3.91 8.22 -15.00
CA CYS A 373 4.80 8.04 -16.15
C CYS A 373 4.96 6.55 -16.48
N VAL A 374 5.19 5.72 -15.46
CA VAL A 374 5.38 4.28 -15.62
C VAL A 374 4.09 3.59 -16.06
N GLU A 375 2.92 3.98 -15.54
CA GLU A 375 1.64 3.43 -15.97
C GLU A 375 1.27 3.77 -17.41
N GLN A 376 1.77 4.91 -17.94
CA GLN A 376 1.57 5.34 -19.32
C GLN A 376 2.61 4.73 -20.28
N ALA A 377 3.78 4.33 -19.78
CA ALA A 377 4.83 3.73 -20.59
C ALA A 377 4.39 2.38 -21.18
N SER A 378 4.86 2.10 -22.38
CA SER A 378 4.71 0.78 -22.99
C SER A 378 5.64 -0.25 -22.32
N LYS A 379 5.33 -1.54 -22.49
CA LYS A 379 6.21 -2.61 -21.99
C LYS A 379 7.62 -2.49 -22.59
N GLU A 380 7.71 -2.16 -23.85
CA GLU A 380 8.95 -2.00 -24.62
C GLU A 380 9.80 -0.86 -24.04
N GLU A 381 9.19 0.27 -23.69
CA GLU A 381 9.89 1.40 -23.05
C GLU A 381 10.41 1.03 -21.66
N ILE A 382 9.63 0.29 -20.87
CA ILE A 382 10.06 -0.19 -19.55
C ILE A 382 11.21 -1.19 -19.71
N ILE A 383 11.12 -2.13 -20.65
CA ILE A 383 12.20 -3.09 -20.96
C ILE A 383 13.47 -2.35 -21.39
N GLU A 384 13.35 -1.36 -22.27
CA GLU A 384 14.49 -0.56 -22.75
C GLU A 384 15.16 0.17 -21.57
N ALA A 385 14.37 0.82 -20.70
CA ALA A 385 14.86 1.53 -19.53
C ALA A 385 15.64 0.61 -18.59
N PHE A 386 15.05 -0.51 -18.17
CA PHE A 386 15.71 -1.47 -17.29
C PHE A 386 16.94 -2.10 -17.94
N THR A 387 16.86 -2.47 -19.22
CA THR A 387 18.02 -3.00 -19.95
C THR A 387 19.17 -2.00 -19.97
N TYR A 388 18.88 -0.72 -20.19
CA TYR A 388 19.88 0.35 -20.18
C TYR A 388 20.52 0.52 -18.79
N ILE A 389 19.72 0.61 -17.72
CA ILE A 389 20.20 0.76 -16.35
C ILE A 389 21.03 -0.45 -15.93
N LEU A 390 20.51 -1.65 -16.15
CA LEU A 390 21.20 -2.87 -15.75
C LEU A 390 22.51 -3.08 -16.53
N SER A 391 22.61 -2.60 -17.79
CA SER A 391 23.86 -2.60 -18.54
C SER A 391 24.94 -1.69 -17.94
N LYS A 392 24.57 -0.61 -17.26
CA LYS A 392 25.48 0.27 -16.52
C LYS A 392 25.93 -0.37 -15.19
N VAL A 393 24.98 -1.01 -14.50
CA VAL A 393 25.21 -1.65 -13.18
C VAL A 393 26.03 -2.93 -13.35
N PHE A 394 25.66 -3.79 -14.30
CA PHE A 394 26.34 -5.05 -14.56
C PHE A 394 27.27 -4.91 -15.76
N LYS A 395 28.57 -5.01 -15.56
CA LYS A 395 29.57 -4.97 -16.64
C LYS A 395 29.65 -6.28 -17.47
N HIS A 396 28.74 -7.21 -17.24
CA HIS A 396 28.67 -8.51 -17.88
C HIS A 396 27.32 -8.73 -18.53
N HIS A 397 27.23 -9.81 -19.32
CA HIS A 397 25.96 -10.19 -19.91
C HIS A 397 24.90 -10.46 -18.83
N ILE A 398 23.78 -9.78 -18.93
CA ILE A 398 22.57 -10.02 -18.16
C ILE A 398 21.58 -10.81 -19.02
N PRO A 399 20.74 -11.67 -18.38
CA PRO A 399 19.62 -12.31 -19.09
C PRO A 399 18.71 -11.26 -19.73
N LYS A 400 18.02 -11.69 -20.79
CA LYS A 400 17.09 -10.81 -21.50
C LYS A 400 15.80 -10.64 -20.69
N ILE A 401 15.31 -9.41 -20.56
CA ILE A 401 13.95 -9.15 -20.09
C ILE A 401 12.99 -9.51 -21.21
N VAL A 402 12.09 -10.46 -20.97
CA VAL A 402 11.15 -10.98 -21.97
C VAL A 402 9.75 -10.45 -21.81
N ASP A 403 9.36 -10.06 -20.59
CA ASP A 403 8.07 -9.43 -20.34
C ASP A 403 8.11 -8.52 -19.10
N VAL A 404 7.10 -7.66 -18.99
CA VAL A 404 6.85 -6.77 -17.85
C VAL A 404 5.40 -6.90 -17.42
N HIS A 405 5.21 -7.05 -16.12
CA HIS A 405 3.88 -7.15 -15.52
C HIS A 405 3.71 -6.08 -14.43
N MET A 406 2.56 -5.46 -14.39
CA MET A 406 2.18 -4.50 -13.34
C MET A 406 0.67 -4.37 -13.26
N HIS A 407 0.16 -3.99 -12.10
CA HIS A 407 -1.19 -3.47 -11.97
C HIS A 407 -1.14 -1.94 -11.88
N LYS A 408 -1.99 -1.28 -12.65
CA LYS A 408 -2.01 0.19 -12.78
C LYS A 408 -2.96 0.80 -11.74
N TRP A 409 -2.52 0.85 -10.46
CA TRP A 409 -3.35 1.26 -9.34
C TRP A 409 -3.85 2.70 -9.42
N GLN A 410 -3.03 3.62 -9.98
CA GLN A 410 -3.38 5.03 -10.09
C GLN A 410 -4.47 5.26 -11.14
N SER A 411 -4.36 4.62 -12.28
CA SER A 411 -5.31 4.78 -13.39
C SER A 411 -6.51 3.83 -13.32
N ASP A 412 -6.50 2.82 -12.43
CA ASP A 412 -7.66 1.95 -12.21
C ASP A 412 -8.78 2.73 -11.49
N PRO A 413 -9.95 2.94 -12.14
CA PRO A 413 -11.04 3.73 -11.57
C PRO A 413 -11.65 3.13 -10.30
N LEU A 414 -11.42 1.85 -10.01
CA LEU A 414 -11.88 1.19 -8.79
C LEU A 414 -11.00 1.49 -7.59
N PHE A 415 -9.82 2.14 -7.78
CA PHE A 415 -8.88 2.46 -6.70
C PHE A 415 -8.42 3.91 -6.72
N ASN A 416 -8.03 4.46 -7.88
CA ASN A 416 -7.45 5.79 -8.06
C ASN A 416 -6.23 6.05 -7.16
N GLY A 417 -5.39 5.04 -6.94
CA GLY A 417 -4.20 5.08 -6.08
C GLY A 417 -4.10 3.90 -5.12
N CYS A 418 -3.19 3.98 -4.15
CA CYS A 418 -2.78 2.83 -3.35
C CYS A 418 -3.30 2.84 -1.91
N TYR A 419 -2.83 3.75 -1.07
CA TYR A 419 -3.15 3.75 0.37
C TYR A 419 -2.98 5.14 1.00
N THR A 420 -3.46 5.28 2.22
CA THR A 420 -3.40 6.54 2.98
C THR A 420 -1.97 6.91 3.33
N VAL A 421 -1.63 8.19 3.24
CA VAL A 421 -0.35 8.76 3.70
C VAL A 421 -0.59 9.97 4.59
N HIS A 422 0.26 10.13 5.59
CA HIS A 422 0.26 11.32 6.44
C HIS A 422 1.03 12.45 5.75
N LEU A 423 0.34 13.54 5.45
CA LEU A 423 0.95 14.72 4.86
C LEU A 423 1.40 15.69 5.95
N ALA A 424 2.50 16.39 5.69
CA ALA A 424 2.92 17.54 6.47
C ALA A 424 1.80 18.59 6.50
N ASP A 425 1.71 19.32 7.59
CA ASP A 425 0.72 20.40 7.81
C ASP A 425 -0.77 19.97 7.77
N VAL A 426 -1.03 18.66 7.76
CA VAL A 426 -2.40 18.10 7.77
C VAL A 426 -2.65 17.33 9.07
N ASN A 427 -3.69 17.69 9.79
CA ASN A 427 -4.14 16.88 10.92
C ASN A 427 -4.89 15.62 10.42
N THR A 428 -4.13 14.67 9.90
CA THR A 428 -4.68 13.43 9.34
C THR A 428 -5.50 12.65 10.37
N SER A 429 -5.08 12.61 11.63
CA SER A 429 -5.82 11.95 12.72
C SER A 429 -7.23 12.52 12.95
N ALA A 430 -7.38 13.84 12.89
CA ALA A 430 -8.70 14.48 13.00
C ALA A 430 -9.56 14.19 11.77
N ASN A 431 -8.97 14.23 10.58
CA ASN A 431 -9.66 13.94 9.33
C ASN A 431 -10.10 12.47 9.25
N ILE A 432 -9.29 11.51 9.69
CA ILE A 432 -9.67 10.10 9.81
C ILE A 432 -10.84 9.95 10.79
N THR A 433 -10.82 10.67 11.92
CA THR A 433 -11.94 10.65 12.87
C THR A 433 -13.22 11.12 12.20
N LYS A 434 -13.17 12.20 11.44
CA LYS A 434 -14.31 12.73 10.71
C LYS A 434 -14.79 11.81 9.62
N LEU A 435 -13.87 11.19 8.86
CA LEU A 435 -14.20 10.23 7.82
C LEU A 435 -14.97 9.01 8.38
N ARG A 436 -14.53 8.44 9.50
CA ARG A 436 -15.14 7.23 10.09
C ARG A 436 -16.46 7.46 10.83
N GLU A 437 -16.88 8.72 11.04
CA GLU A 437 -18.17 9.02 11.69
C GLU A 437 -19.32 8.44 10.86
N PRO A 438 -20.25 7.67 11.47
CA PRO A 438 -21.44 7.17 10.78
C PRO A 438 -22.36 8.29 10.32
N LEU A 439 -23.22 7.98 9.36
CA LEU A 439 -24.30 8.86 8.93
C LEU A 439 -25.66 8.31 9.41
N ASN A 440 -26.59 9.20 9.67
CA ASN A 440 -28.03 8.89 9.94
C ASN A 440 -28.21 7.72 10.92
N ASN A 441 -27.73 7.85 12.16
CA ASN A 441 -27.87 6.81 13.19
C ASN A 441 -27.41 5.41 12.73
N ASN A 442 -26.21 5.30 12.20
CA ASN A 442 -25.61 4.08 11.67
C ASN A 442 -26.26 3.53 10.39
N GLN A 443 -27.04 4.34 9.67
CA GLN A 443 -27.54 3.91 8.36
C GLN A 443 -26.39 3.72 7.36
N VAL A 444 -25.35 4.58 7.42
CA VAL A 444 -24.09 4.40 6.66
C VAL A 444 -22.90 4.41 7.59
N LEU A 445 -22.04 3.43 7.42
CA LEU A 445 -20.81 3.18 8.17
C LEU A 445 -19.61 3.17 7.24
N PHE A 446 -18.43 3.56 7.73
CA PHE A 446 -17.21 3.64 6.94
C PHE A 446 -16.13 2.74 7.51
N ALA A 447 -15.63 1.80 6.71
CA ALA A 447 -14.49 0.95 7.03
C ALA A 447 -13.44 0.98 5.90
N GLY A 448 -12.30 0.41 6.15
CA GLY A 448 -11.14 0.43 5.26
C GLY A 448 -9.94 1.07 5.95
N GLU A 449 -8.74 0.87 5.37
CA GLU A 449 -7.46 1.33 5.96
C GLU A 449 -7.43 2.85 6.22
N ALA A 450 -8.12 3.65 5.43
CA ALA A 450 -8.22 5.10 5.58
C ALA A 450 -9.07 5.55 6.79
N THR A 451 -9.73 4.62 7.51
CA THR A 451 -10.61 4.90 8.64
C THR A 451 -10.03 4.49 10.00
N THR A 452 -8.75 4.11 10.05
CA THR A 452 -8.01 3.84 11.28
C THR A 452 -6.82 4.78 11.43
N LYS A 453 -6.55 5.20 12.67
CA LYS A 453 -5.46 6.12 12.98
C LYS A 453 -4.15 5.38 13.26
N GLU A 454 -4.24 4.19 13.83
CA GLU A 454 -3.12 3.44 14.39
C GLU A 454 -2.48 2.52 13.36
N TYR A 455 -3.30 2.00 12.42
CA TYR A 455 -2.89 1.00 11.43
C TYR A 455 -3.37 1.38 10.04
N TYR A 456 -3.31 2.70 9.72
CA TYR A 456 -3.64 3.17 8.37
C TYR A 456 -2.74 2.49 7.32
N SER A 457 -3.16 2.48 6.09
CA SER A 457 -2.41 1.90 4.94
C SER A 457 -2.15 0.40 5.00
N THR A 458 -2.62 -0.31 6.03
CA THR A 458 -2.32 -1.72 6.23
C THR A 458 -3.52 -2.64 6.05
N VAL A 459 -3.22 -3.90 5.72
CA VAL A 459 -4.23 -4.95 5.58
C VAL A 459 -4.92 -5.23 6.91
N HIS A 460 -4.15 -5.31 8.01
CA HIS A 460 -4.73 -5.57 9.34
C HIS A 460 -5.56 -4.40 9.86
N GLY A 461 -5.16 -3.16 9.57
CA GLY A 461 -5.97 -1.99 9.88
C GLY A 461 -7.30 -2.01 9.14
N ALA A 462 -7.28 -2.31 7.84
CA ALA A 462 -8.51 -2.47 7.06
C ALA A 462 -9.40 -3.58 7.64
N TYR A 463 -8.84 -4.74 7.98
CA TYR A 463 -9.55 -5.87 8.59
C TYR A 463 -10.23 -5.49 9.91
N LEU A 464 -9.49 -4.85 10.80
CA LEU A 464 -9.99 -4.41 12.11
C LEU A 464 -11.11 -3.37 11.99
N THR A 465 -11.05 -2.49 10.98
CA THR A 465 -12.13 -1.51 10.76
C THR A 465 -13.43 -2.15 10.29
N GLY A 466 -13.35 -3.20 9.48
CA GLY A 466 -14.52 -4.00 9.10
C GLY A 466 -15.20 -4.62 10.32
N ILE A 467 -14.42 -5.24 11.20
CA ILE A 467 -14.93 -5.78 12.48
C ILE A 467 -15.51 -4.68 13.36
N ARG A 468 -14.87 -3.51 13.42
CA ARG A 468 -15.36 -2.36 14.21
C ARG A 468 -16.77 -1.97 13.81
N GLU A 469 -17.02 -1.81 12.50
CA GLU A 469 -18.33 -1.37 12.04
C GLU A 469 -19.38 -2.48 12.14
N ALA A 470 -19.00 -3.75 11.96
CA ALA A 470 -19.91 -4.87 12.23
C ALA A 470 -20.34 -4.89 13.70
N LYS A 471 -19.38 -4.78 14.63
CA LYS A 471 -19.67 -4.72 16.08
C LYS A 471 -20.54 -3.53 16.47
N ARG A 472 -20.44 -2.39 15.75
CA ARG A 472 -21.31 -1.23 15.97
C ARG A 472 -22.79 -1.54 15.69
N LEU A 473 -23.06 -2.47 14.77
CA LEU A 473 -24.42 -2.90 14.43
C LEU A 473 -24.94 -4.02 15.35
N ILE A 474 -24.03 -4.79 15.93
CA ILE A 474 -24.35 -5.91 16.83
C ILE A 474 -24.72 -5.40 18.23
N ASN A 475 -24.00 -4.37 18.72
CA ASN A 475 -24.18 -3.76 20.05
C ASN A 475 -25.19 -2.62 20.04
#